data_b3f36fa83fbd4f1ef96391f79752a1e8
#
_entry.id   b3f36fa83fbd4f1ef96391f79752a1e8
#
_cell.length_a   1.000
_cell.length_b   1.000
_cell.length_c   1.000
_cell.angle_alpha   90.00
_cell.angle_beta   90.00
_cell.angle_gamma   90.00
#
_symmetry.space_group_name_H-M   'P 1'
#
loop_
_entity.id
_entity.type
_entity.pdbx_description
1 polymer ?
#
loop_
_entity_poly.entity_id
_entity_poly.type
_entity_poly.pdbx_seq_one_letter_code
_entity_poly.pdbx_strand_id
1 'polypeptide(L)'
;MSEKKTAIVTGASQGIGAGLVEAFLQQGYNVVATSRDVSQSMTASPSLVLVDGDIGKQETATKVVEAAIKQFPTVDVLVTNAGIFYTKPFTDFTTQDFNALVSTNLLGFLYITQLTVKQMRKQKSGSVVSISASLADRPIEGVNGSVSMITKGGLNAVIQSLAIEYAKEGIRFNAVAPGVVDTPASG
;
A
#
# COMPACT_ATOMS: atom_id res chain seq x y z
N MET A 1 -27.27 11.83 -6.91
CA MET A 1 -26.30 11.53 -5.84
C MET A 1 -24.99 11.18 -6.54
N SER A 2 -23.86 11.82 -6.15
CA SER A 2 -22.56 11.44 -6.72
C SER A 2 -22.25 9.98 -6.36
N GLU A 3 -21.75 9.20 -7.31
CA GLU A 3 -21.30 7.84 -7.04
C GLU A 3 -20.22 7.85 -5.93
N LYS A 4 -20.31 6.89 -5.01
CA LYS A 4 -19.29 6.74 -3.95
C LYS A 4 -17.96 6.37 -4.57
N LYS A 5 -16.90 7.05 -4.20
CA LYS A 5 -15.52 6.71 -4.58
C LYS A 5 -15.06 5.42 -3.90
N THR A 6 -14.14 4.72 -4.51
CA THR A 6 -13.58 3.48 -3.98
C THR A 6 -12.09 3.60 -3.70
N ALA A 7 -11.68 3.15 -2.52
CA ALA A 7 -10.29 3.05 -2.11
C ALA A 7 -9.86 1.58 -1.93
N ILE A 8 -8.67 1.23 -2.42
CA ILE A 8 -7.97 -0.01 -2.09
C ILE A 8 -6.90 0.31 -1.05
N VAL A 9 -6.87 -0.43 0.07
CA VAL A 9 -5.86 -0.26 1.13
C VAL A 9 -5.16 -1.58 1.38
N THR A 10 -3.84 -1.62 1.22
CA THR A 10 -3.02 -2.80 1.53
C THR A 10 -2.42 -2.70 2.94
N GLY A 11 -2.15 -3.83 3.59
CA GLY A 11 -1.68 -3.86 4.98
C GLY A 11 -2.71 -3.32 5.97
N ALA A 12 -3.97 -3.66 5.75
CA ALA A 12 -5.13 -3.04 6.39
C ALA A 12 -5.46 -3.58 7.78
N SER A 13 -4.85 -4.70 8.23
CA SER A 13 -5.26 -5.39 9.47
C SER A 13 -4.94 -4.63 10.76
N GLN A 14 -4.00 -3.69 10.73
CA GLN A 14 -3.54 -2.96 11.92
C GLN A 14 -2.89 -1.62 11.58
N GLY A 15 -2.58 -0.83 12.60
CA GLY A 15 -1.77 0.39 12.51
C GLY A 15 -2.33 1.40 11.50
N ILE A 16 -1.44 2.00 10.71
CA ILE A 16 -1.81 3.02 9.71
C ILE A 16 -2.86 2.50 8.73
N GLY A 17 -2.72 1.26 8.27
CA GLY A 17 -3.67 0.66 7.31
C GLY A 17 -5.09 0.55 7.86
N ALA A 18 -5.26 0.09 9.09
CA ALA A 18 -6.57 0.01 9.74
C ALA A 18 -7.19 1.40 9.93
N GLY A 19 -6.40 2.38 10.41
CA GLY A 19 -6.86 3.75 10.54
C GLY A 19 -7.28 4.38 9.20
N LEU A 20 -6.59 4.05 8.11
CA LEU A 20 -6.96 4.50 6.76
C LEU A 20 -8.28 3.89 6.29
N VAL A 21 -8.51 2.60 6.53
CA VAL A 21 -9.79 1.95 6.22
C VAL A 21 -10.93 2.65 6.92
N GLU A 22 -10.80 2.89 8.23
CA GLU A 22 -11.79 3.59 9.03
C GLU A 22 -12.05 5.02 8.50
N ALA A 23 -10.99 5.78 8.25
CA ALA A 23 -11.09 7.15 7.75
C ALA A 23 -11.79 7.22 6.38
N PHE A 24 -11.47 6.32 5.44
CA PHE A 24 -12.15 6.26 4.15
C PHE A 24 -13.64 5.93 4.29
N LEU A 25 -13.99 4.95 5.13
CA LEU A 25 -15.40 4.61 5.39
C LEU A 25 -16.17 5.78 6.00
N GLN A 26 -15.58 6.50 6.97
CA GLN A 26 -16.17 7.71 7.57
C GLN A 26 -16.38 8.84 6.55
N GLN A 27 -15.50 8.94 5.55
CA GLN A 27 -15.64 9.88 4.43
C GLN A 27 -16.62 9.40 3.34
N GLY A 28 -17.30 8.27 3.56
CA GLY A 28 -18.31 7.76 2.64
C GLY A 28 -17.76 7.00 1.44
N TYR A 29 -16.48 6.60 1.45
CA TYR A 29 -15.91 5.74 0.41
C TYR A 29 -16.37 4.28 0.55
N ASN A 30 -16.36 3.57 -0.56
CA ASN A 30 -16.23 2.12 -0.56
C ASN A 30 -14.76 1.76 -0.35
N VAL A 31 -14.49 0.66 0.36
CA VAL A 31 -13.12 0.23 0.64
C VAL A 31 -12.95 -1.25 0.30
N VAL A 32 -11.83 -1.57 -0.36
CA VAL A 32 -11.31 -2.94 -0.45
C VAL A 32 -10.05 -3.00 0.39
N ALA A 33 -10.11 -3.74 1.48
CA ALA A 33 -9.02 -3.88 2.43
C ALA A 33 -8.33 -5.24 2.25
N THR A 34 -7.00 -5.26 2.26
CA THR A 34 -6.23 -6.52 2.16
C THR A 34 -5.09 -6.57 3.15
N SER A 35 -4.91 -7.71 3.77
CA SER A 35 -3.72 -8.15 4.48
C SER A 35 -3.71 -9.68 4.50
N ARG A 36 -2.70 -10.30 5.12
CA ARG A 36 -2.60 -11.77 5.20
C ARG A 36 -3.84 -12.41 5.85
N ASP A 37 -4.48 -11.68 6.77
CA ASP A 37 -5.57 -12.15 7.66
C ASP A 37 -6.54 -11.00 8.00
N VAL A 38 -6.86 -10.12 7.06
CA VAL A 38 -7.71 -8.95 7.31
C VAL A 38 -9.11 -9.33 7.78
N SER A 39 -9.63 -10.48 7.36
CA SER A 39 -10.93 -11.00 7.78
C SER A 39 -11.00 -11.35 9.26
N GLN A 40 -9.87 -11.54 9.93
CA GLN A 40 -9.82 -11.75 11.40
C GLN A 40 -9.83 -10.44 12.17
N SER A 41 -9.45 -9.33 11.53
CA SER A 41 -9.30 -8.02 12.17
C SER A 41 -10.49 -7.09 11.93
N MET A 42 -11.28 -7.35 10.88
CA MET A 42 -12.38 -6.48 10.45
C MET A 42 -13.60 -7.31 10.05
N THR A 43 -14.77 -6.66 10.09
CA THR A 43 -16.02 -7.26 9.61
C THR A 43 -16.44 -6.61 8.29
N ALA A 44 -16.69 -7.41 7.27
CA ALA A 44 -17.17 -6.94 5.97
C ALA A 44 -18.52 -6.23 6.07
N SER A 45 -18.78 -5.30 5.18
CA SER A 45 -20.04 -4.56 5.08
C SER A 45 -20.35 -4.24 3.61
N PRO A 46 -21.51 -3.70 3.27
CA PRO A 46 -21.81 -3.28 1.89
C PRO A 46 -20.80 -2.29 1.29
N SER A 47 -20.09 -1.53 2.13
CA SER A 47 -19.04 -0.59 1.71
C SER A 47 -17.61 -1.08 2.04
N LEU A 48 -17.43 -2.27 2.62
CA LEU A 48 -16.12 -2.82 2.99
C LEU A 48 -15.98 -4.27 2.53
N VAL A 49 -15.13 -4.47 1.53
CA VAL A 49 -14.74 -5.81 1.04
C VAL A 49 -13.39 -6.18 1.64
N LEU A 50 -13.28 -7.39 2.16
CA LEU A 50 -12.06 -7.93 2.77
C LEU A 50 -11.48 -9.02 1.88
N VAL A 51 -10.18 -8.95 1.61
CA VAL A 51 -9.45 -9.93 0.81
C VAL A 51 -8.19 -10.37 1.55
N ASP A 52 -8.19 -11.59 2.05
CA ASP A 52 -7.02 -12.17 2.69
C ASP A 52 -5.98 -12.61 1.65
N GLY A 53 -4.71 -12.37 1.93
CA GLY A 53 -3.60 -12.83 1.11
C GLY A 53 -2.30 -12.07 1.33
N ASP A 54 -1.20 -12.71 0.93
CA ASP A 54 0.12 -12.09 0.93
C ASP A 54 0.26 -11.19 -0.31
N ILE A 55 0.42 -9.89 -0.10
CA ILE A 55 0.55 -8.91 -1.19
C ILE A 55 1.81 -9.11 -2.03
N GLY A 56 2.83 -9.78 -1.51
CA GLY A 56 4.01 -10.20 -2.25
C GLY A 56 3.74 -11.27 -3.31
N LYS A 57 2.49 -11.75 -3.39
CA LYS A 57 2.01 -12.70 -4.41
C LYS A 57 1.11 -11.99 -5.41
N GLN A 58 1.40 -12.18 -6.70
CA GLN A 58 0.63 -11.55 -7.78
C GLN A 58 -0.86 -11.96 -7.74
N GLU A 59 -1.15 -13.19 -7.35
CA GLU A 59 -2.51 -13.71 -7.21
C GLU A 59 -3.35 -12.91 -6.22
N THR A 60 -2.74 -12.46 -5.11
CA THR A 60 -3.42 -11.62 -4.12
C THR A 60 -3.79 -10.25 -4.74
N ALA A 61 -2.85 -9.62 -5.42
CA ALA A 61 -3.12 -8.35 -6.11
C ALA A 61 -4.25 -8.49 -7.14
N THR A 62 -4.26 -9.60 -7.90
CA THR A 62 -5.32 -9.91 -8.86
C THR A 62 -6.68 -10.03 -8.16
N LYS A 63 -6.78 -10.84 -7.08
CA LYS A 63 -8.02 -11.00 -6.31
C LYS A 63 -8.54 -9.67 -5.75
N VAL A 64 -7.65 -8.83 -5.23
CA VAL A 64 -8.00 -7.51 -4.66
C VAL A 64 -8.61 -6.59 -5.72
N VAL A 65 -7.95 -6.47 -6.88
CA VAL A 65 -8.43 -5.57 -7.94
C VAL A 65 -9.70 -6.10 -8.59
N GLU A 66 -9.80 -7.41 -8.81
CA GLU A 66 -11.01 -8.05 -9.32
C GLU A 66 -12.20 -7.86 -8.35
N ALA A 67 -11.98 -8.03 -7.04
CA ALA A 67 -13.02 -7.77 -6.04
C ALA A 67 -13.49 -6.31 -6.07
N ALA A 68 -12.55 -5.35 -6.21
CA ALA A 68 -12.88 -3.94 -6.32
C ALA A 68 -13.75 -3.64 -7.55
N ILE A 69 -13.32 -4.11 -8.72
CA ILE A 69 -14.02 -3.86 -10.00
C ILE A 69 -15.39 -4.58 -10.05
N LYS A 70 -15.48 -5.75 -9.42
CA LYS A 70 -16.75 -6.52 -9.38
C LYS A 70 -17.80 -5.87 -8.47
N GLN A 71 -17.34 -5.31 -7.35
CA GLN A 71 -18.24 -4.81 -6.30
C GLN A 71 -18.59 -3.32 -6.46
N PHE A 72 -17.68 -2.54 -7.04
CA PHE A 72 -17.81 -1.08 -7.09
C PHE A 72 -17.56 -0.55 -8.50
N PRO A 73 -18.19 0.58 -8.88
CA PRO A 73 -18.14 1.12 -10.25
C PRO A 73 -16.77 1.66 -10.64
N THR A 74 -16.00 2.18 -9.67
CA THR A 74 -14.70 2.81 -9.90
C THR A 74 -13.65 2.36 -8.88
N VAL A 75 -12.37 2.56 -9.21
CA VAL A 75 -11.25 2.51 -8.27
C VAL A 75 -10.54 3.85 -8.32
N ASP A 76 -10.80 4.69 -7.31
CA ASP A 76 -10.37 6.09 -7.30
C ASP A 76 -9.06 6.29 -6.56
N VAL A 77 -8.80 5.48 -5.52
CA VAL A 77 -7.63 5.58 -4.67
C VAL A 77 -7.00 4.21 -4.46
N LEU A 78 -5.68 4.14 -4.59
CA LEU A 78 -4.88 3.02 -4.10
C LEU A 78 -3.93 3.51 -3.01
N VAL A 79 -3.99 2.91 -1.83
CA VAL A 79 -2.99 3.12 -0.79
C VAL A 79 -2.13 1.86 -0.64
N THR A 80 -0.87 1.95 -1.06
CA THR A 80 0.13 0.89 -0.86
C THR A 80 0.80 1.10 0.49
N ASN A 81 0.18 0.57 1.53
CA ASN A 81 0.63 0.68 2.92
C ASN A 81 1.33 -0.60 3.41
N ALA A 82 0.98 -1.76 2.87
CA ALA A 82 1.63 -3.01 3.25
C ALA A 82 3.15 -2.90 3.16
N GLY A 83 3.83 -3.25 4.23
CA GLY A 83 5.27 -3.20 4.29
C GLY A 83 5.81 -3.84 5.57
N ILE A 84 7.05 -4.28 5.51
CA ILE A 84 7.82 -4.77 6.65
C ILE A 84 9.08 -3.94 6.80
N PHE A 85 9.59 -3.91 8.02
CA PHE A 85 10.78 -3.17 8.39
C PHE A 85 11.61 -4.00 9.36
N TYR A 86 12.90 -4.10 9.11
CA TYR A 86 13.84 -4.78 10.00
C TYR A 86 14.95 -3.82 10.42
N THR A 87 15.36 -3.93 11.68
CA THR A 87 16.51 -3.20 12.25
C THR A 87 17.56 -4.21 12.68
N LYS A 88 18.73 -4.18 12.02
CA LYS A 88 19.91 -5.00 12.31
C LYS A 88 21.17 -4.26 11.88
N PRO A 89 22.36 -4.55 12.44
CA PRO A 89 23.62 -4.18 11.80
C PRO A 89 23.64 -4.64 10.34
N PHE A 90 24.22 -3.84 9.46
CA PHE A 90 24.24 -4.13 8.02
C PHE A 90 24.80 -5.53 7.70
N THR A 91 25.83 -5.94 8.43
CA THR A 91 26.52 -7.25 8.26
C THR A 91 25.66 -8.45 8.66
N ASP A 92 24.60 -8.24 9.44
CA ASP A 92 23.77 -9.32 10.00
C ASP A 92 22.49 -9.55 9.21
N PHE A 93 22.26 -8.74 8.17
CA PHE A 93 21.15 -8.99 7.24
C PHE A 93 21.41 -10.20 6.38
N THR A 94 20.47 -11.11 6.39
CA THR A 94 20.53 -12.33 5.56
C THR A 94 19.88 -12.11 4.20
N THR A 95 20.17 -12.96 3.23
CA THR A 95 19.46 -13.00 1.96
C THR A 95 17.96 -13.23 2.15
N GLN A 96 17.57 -13.99 3.17
CA GLN A 96 16.16 -14.21 3.50
C GLN A 96 15.46 -12.92 3.94
N ASP A 97 16.10 -12.11 4.80
CA ASP A 97 15.57 -10.80 5.20
C ASP A 97 15.38 -9.88 4.00
N PHE A 98 16.40 -9.83 3.12
CA PHE A 98 16.35 -9.02 1.90
C PHE A 98 15.22 -9.46 0.98
N ASN A 99 15.09 -10.76 0.73
CA ASN A 99 14.04 -11.32 -0.12
C ASN A 99 12.64 -11.05 0.46
N ALA A 100 12.47 -11.11 1.78
CA ALA A 100 11.21 -10.76 2.44
C ALA A 100 10.86 -9.28 2.26
N LEU A 101 11.84 -8.38 2.44
CA LEU A 101 11.68 -6.95 2.20
C LEU A 101 11.31 -6.66 0.74
N VAL A 102 11.99 -7.27 -0.22
CA VAL A 102 11.69 -7.12 -1.66
C VAL A 102 10.30 -7.65 -1.97
N SER A 103 9.97 -8.85 -1.49
CA SER A 103 8.67 -9.47 -1.76
C SER A 103 7.52 -8.58 -1.27
N THR A 104 7.55 -8.16 -0.01
CA THR A 104 6.44 -7.40 0.57
C THR A 104 6.44 -5.95 0.08
N ASN A 105 7.57 -5.25 0.18
CA ASN A 105 7.62 -3.80 -0.03
C ASN A 105 7.68 -3.41 -1.52
N LEU A 106 8.36 -4.20 -2.37
CA LEU A 106 8.53 -3.87 -3.79
C LEU A 106 7.61 -4.68 -4.71
N LEU A 107 7.62 -6.02 -4.62
CA LEU A 107 6.72 -6.82 -5.47
C LEU A 107 5.26 -6.59 -5.11
N GLY A 108 4.94 -6.43 -3.82
CA GLY A 108 3.60 -6.07 -3.38
C GLY A 108 3.13 -4.75 -3.98
N PHE A 109 3.98 -3.72 -3.93
CA PHE A 109 3.72 -2.44 -4.59
C PHE A 109 3.53 -2.63 -6.11
N LEU A 110 4.45 -3.33 -6.76
CA LEU A 110 4.45 -3.51 -8.22
C LEU A 110 3.16 -4.15 -8.70
N TYR A 111 2.80 -5.31 -8.14
CA TYR A 111 1.64 -6.10 -8.61
C TYR A 111 0.33 -5.34 -8.46
N ILE A 112 0.07 -4.79 -7.27
CA ILE A 112 -1.19 -4.10 -7.02
C ILE A 112 -1.29 -2.79 -7.82
N THR A 113 -0.17 -2.05 -7.93
CA THR A 113 -0.15 -0.77 -8.65
C THR A 113 -0.36 -0.97 -10.13
N GLN A 114 0.31 -1.94 -10.76
CA GLN A 114 0.14 -2.23 -12.19
C GLN A 114 -1.33 -2.54 -12.54
N LEU A 115 -1.98 -3.38 -11.75
CA LEU A 115 -3.38 -3.77 -11.99
C LEU A 115 -4.34 -2.60 -11.75
N THR A 116 -4.14 -1.86 -10.67
CA THR A 116 -4.99 -0.71 -10.32
C THR A 116 -4.84 0.42 -11.34
N VAL A 117 -3.61 0.71 -11.76
CA VAL A 117 -3.35 1.76 -12.78
C VAL A 117 -3.99 1.40 -14.12
N LYS A 118 -3.98 0.12 -14.53
CA LYS A 118 -4.70 -0.30 -15.74
C LYS A 118 -6.20 0.03 -15.66
N GLN A 119 -6.82 -0.08 -14.48
CA GLN A 119 -8.20 0.31 -14.27
C GLN A 119 -8.37 1.84 -14.24
N MET A 120 -7.51 2.57 -13.54
CA MET A 120 -7.53 4.04 -13.48
C MET A 120 -7.34 4.69 -14.85
N ARG A 121 -6.52 4.10 -15.73
CA ARG A 121 -6.35 4.55 -17.12
C ARG A 121 -7.65 4.49 -17.93
N LYS A 122 -8.45 3.45 -17.74
CA LYS A 122 -9.79 3.35 -18.39
C LYS A 122 -10.73 4.46 -17.89
N GLN A 123 -10.59 4.84 -16.64
CA GLN A 123 -11.38 5.89 -15.99
C GLN A 123 -10.84 7.31 -16.29
N LYS A 124 -9.59 7.42 -16.79
CA LYS A 124 -8.83 8.67 -16.95
C LYS A 124 -8.74 9.48 -15.65
N SER A 125 -8.69 8.81 -14.54
CA SER A 125 -8.66 9.41 -13.19
C SER A 125 -8.18 8.40 -12.18
N GLY A 126 -7.39 8.84 -11.20
CA GLY A 126 -6.96 8.02 -10.08
C GLY A 126 -5.94 8.71 -9.18
N SER A 127 -5.74 8.14 -8.01
CA SER A 127 -4.72 8.60 -7.07
C SER A 127 -4.05 7.41 -6.39
N VAL A 128 -2.74 7.30 -6.53
CA VAL A 128 -1.92 6.29 -5.85
C VAL A 128 -1.13 6.99 -4.76
N VAL A 129 -1.23 6.49 -3.53
CA VAL A 129 -0.46 6.96 -2.38
C VAL A 129 0.33 5.81 -1.79
N SER A 130 1.65 5.95 -1.70
CA SER A 130 2.54 4.95 -1.10
C SER A 130 2.98 5.38 0.28
N ILE A 131 2.90 4.48 1.26
CA ILE A 131 3.46 4.71 2.59
C ILE A 131 4.93 4.29 2.58
N SER A 132 5.79 5.30 2.54
CA SER A 132 7.24 5.18 2.59
C SER A 132 7.74 5.25 4.06
N ALA A 133 8.90 5.81 4.28
CA ALA A 133 9.46 6.10 5.60
C ALA A 133 10.40 7.31 5.53
N SER A 134 10.32 8.19 6.52
CA SER A 134 11.23 9.36 6.60
C SER A 134 12.69 8.95 6.73
N LEU A 135 12.96 7.78 7.31
CA LEU A 135 14.30 7.18 7.43
C LEU A 135 14.98 6.93 6.08
N ALA A 136 14.23 6.83 4.98
CA ALA A 136 14.81 6.65 3.64
C ALA A 136 15.63 7.87 3.18
N ASP A 137 15.22 9.06 3.62
CA ASP A 137 15.87 10.32 3.25
C ASP A 137 16.63 10.95 4.44
N ARG A 138 16.23 10.59 5.67
CA ARG A 138 16.78 11.16 6.92
C ARG A 138 17.07 10.05 7.93
N PRO A 139 18.24 9.40 7.85
CA PRO A 139 18.63 8.37 8.80
C PRO A 139 18.77 8.95 10.22
N ILE A 140 18.42 8.13 11.22
CA ILE A 140 18.46 8.49 12.64
C ILE A 140 19.50 7.60 13.30
N GLU A 141 20.34 8.21 14.16
CA GLU A 141 21.32 7.50 14.97
C GLU A 141 20.64 6.42 15.83
N GLY A 142 21.22 5.24 15.91
CA GLY A 142 20.68 4.10 16.66
C GLY A 142 19.64 3.27 15.91
N VAL A 143 19.16 3.70 14.73
CA VAL A 143 18.22 2.94 13.92
C VAL A 143 18.93 2.26 12.74
N ASN A 144 19.29 0.99 12.93
CA ASN A 144 20.03 0.18 11.95
C ASN A 144 19.09 -0.40 10.86
N GLY A 145 18.47 0.47 10.06
CA GLY A 145 17.46 0.08 9.05
C GLY A 145 17.96 0.13 7.60
N SER A 146 19.27 0.16 7.36
CA SER A 146 19.87 0.42 6.03
C SER A 146 19.30 -0.45 4.91
N VAL A 147 19.18 -1.78 5.11
CA VAL A 147 18.65 -2.69 4.09
C VAL A 147 17.15 -2.48 3.87
N SER A 148 16.38 -2.21 4.93
CA SER A 148 14.97 -1.84 4.82
C SER A 148 14.79 -0.56 3.98
N MET A 149 15.72 0.40 4.07
CA MET A 149 15.68 1.65 3.33
C MET A 149 15.98 1.49 1.84
N ILE A 150 16.62 0.41 1.40
CA ILE A 150 16.76 0.08 -0.04
C ILE A 150 15.36 0.01 -0.67
N THR A 151 14.42 -0.66 -0.02
CA THR A 151 13.05 -0.80 -0.55
C THR A 151 12.26 0.50 -0.44
N LYS A 152 12.34 1.23 0.66
CA LYS A 152 11.60 2.48 0.88
C LYS A 152 12.13 3.62 0.03
N GLY A 153 13.45 3.75 -0.13
CA GLY A 153 14.07 4.70 -1.06
C GLY A 153 13.73 4.38 -2.52
N GLY A 154 13.74 3.11 -2.89
CA GLY A 154 13.28 2.65 -4.21
C GLY A 154 11.83 3.04 -4.50
N LEU A 155 10.93 2.92 -3.52
CA LEU A 155 9.55 3.38 -3.67
C LEU A 155 9.45 4.88 -3.90
N ASN A 156 10.24 5.71 -3.20
CA ASN A 156 10.26 7.16 -3.42
C ASN A 156 10.63 7.50 -4.86
N ALA A 157 11.68 6.87 -5.39
CA ALA A 157 12.12 7.08 -6.77
C ALA A 157 11.08 6.65 -7.81
N VAL A 158 10.47 5.47 -7.61
CA VAL A 158 9.44 4.94 -8.53
C VAL A 158 8.19 5.83 -8.52
N ILE A 159 7.72 6.29 -7.37
CA ILE A 159 6.56 7.18 -7.27
C ILE A 159 6.78 8.48 -8.04
N GLN A 160 7.96 9.09 -7.94
CA GLN A 160 8.30 10.29 -8.72
C GLN A 160 8.27 10.02 -10.23
N SER A 161 8.83 8.89 -10.67
CA SER A 161 8.83 8.49 -12.07
C SER A 161 7.41 8.27 -12.59
N LEU A 162 6.58 7.53 -11.86
CA LEU A 162 5.18 7.26 -12.24
C LEU A 162 4.32 8.52 -12.22
N ALA A 163 4.60 9.49 -11.35
CA ALA A 163 3.90 10.77 -11.33
C ALA A 163 4.07 11.53 -12.66
N ILE A 164 5.26 11.48 -13.25
CA ILE A 164 5.55 12.09 -14.56
C ILE A 164 4.93 11.25 -15.68
N GLU A 165 5.10 9.92 -15.63
CA GLU A 165 4.63 9.00 -16.66
C GLU A 165 3.12 9.09 -16.90
N TYR A 166 2.34 9.17 -15.81
CA TYR A 166 0.87 9.14 -15.87
C TYR A 166 0.18 10.50 -15.66
N ALA A 167 0.92 11.59 -15.56
CA ALA A 167 0.35 12.93 -15.35
C ALA A 167 -0.71 13.31 -16.40
N LYS A 168 -0.43 13.03 -17.68
CA LYS A 168 -1.35 13.34 -18.78
C LYS A 168 -2.59 12.43 -18.83
N GLU A 169 -2.58 11.33 -18.11
CA GLU A 169 -3.70 10.40 -18.02
C GLU A 169 -4.63 10.71 -16.81
N GLY A 170 -4.35 11.78 -16.07
CA GLY A 170 -5.14 12.20 -14.91
C GLY A 170 -4.93 11.33 -13.67
N ILE A 171 -3.83 10.56 -13.60
CA ILE A 171 -3.50 9.69 -12.47
C ILE A 171 -2.34 10.33 -11.69
N ARG A 172 -2.57 10.55 -10.39
CA ARG A 172 -1.60 11.15 -9.49
C ARG A 172 -0.90 10.11 -8.65
N PHE A 173 0.40 10.29 -8.44
CA PHE A 173 1.21 9.45 -7.57
C PHE A 173 1.88 10.31 -6.50
N ASN A 174 1.74 9.91 -5.25
CA ASN A 174 2.34 10.58 -4.12
C ASN A 174 2.88 9.55 -3.12
N ALA A 175 3.85 9.96 -2.32
CA ALA A 175 4.34 9.20 -1.19
C ALA A 175 4.12 9.99 0.10
N VAL A 176 3.74 9.30 1.17
CA VAL A 176 3.77 9.80 2.53
C VAL A 176 4.90 9.09 3.24
N ALA A 177 5.82 9.85 3.81
CA ALA A 177 6.99 9.34 4.52
C ALA A 177 6.84 9.60 6.03
N PRO A 178 6.12 8.76 6.78
CA PRO A 178 5.94 8.94 8.21
C PRO A 178 7.26 8.76 8.96
N GLY A 179 7.35 9.45 10.10
CA GLY A 179 8.33 9.13 11.13
C GLY A 179 7.92 7.90 11.94
N VAL A 180 8.28 7.87 13.22
CA VAL A 180 7.79 6.84 14.14
C VAL A 180 6.31 7.13 14.43
N VAL A 181 5.46 6.16 14.13
CA VAL A 181 4.02 6.21 14.43
C VAL A 181 3.73 5.11 15.45
N ASP A 182 3.11 5.47 16.56
CA ASP A 182 2.73 4.51 17.60
C ASP A 182 1.62 3.60 17.05
N THR A 183 1.98 2.35 16.82
CA THR A 183 1.09 1.33 16.28
C THR A 183 1.43 -0.03 16.88
N PRO A 184 0.52 -1.03 16.84
CA PRO A 184 0.82 -2.39 17.29
C PRO A 184 2.05 -3.04 16.62
N ALA A 185 2.49 -2.51 15.47
CA ALA A 185 3.70 -2.97 14.77
C ALA A 185 4.98 -2.30 15.27
N SER A 186 4.89 -1.31 16.17
CA SER A 186 6.02 -0.52 16.69
C SER A 186 6.53 -1.02 18.04
N GLY A 187 5.86 -2.05 18.64
CA GLY A 187 6.22 -2.64 19.90
C GLY A 187 7.21 -3.79 19.81
#